data_d32547180e49eed506de5f60f8526ebc
#
_entry.id   d32547180e49eed506de5f60f8526ebc
#
_cell.length_a   1.000
_cell.length_b   1.000
_cell.length_c   1.000
_cell.angle_alpha   90.00
_cell.angle_beta   90.00
_cell.angle_gamma   90.00
#
_symmetry.space_group_name_H-M   'P 1'
#
loop_
_entity.id
_entity.type
_entity.pdbx_description
1 polymer ?
#
loop_
_entity_poly.entity_id
_entity_poly.type
_entity_poly.pdbx_seq_one_letter_code
_entity_poly.pdbx_strand_id
1 'polypeptide(L)'
;MAEEYGFDHAWTYDHVGWRSLVDKPWFDAVPTLTAAATVTSRIKLGTLVSSPNFRHPVHFAREVTALDDVSDGRFLLGTGSGSQGFDVRVFGGQPVSTSDRVERFAEFTELLDNILTTDNVSFEGKYYSAVEARRSPGCVQTPRVPFVVAAEGTRSMGVAARFGNGWVTTGRPSGTEVADGEQWWRSLRDNTERFEEVLLEHGRVPGRVPRYLNADAGPTYSLSSVEHFRDLLGRAGELGFTDVIVHWPRQEAPFEGRESVLEEVASEVLPGLKER
;
A
#
# COMPACT_ATOMS: atom_id res chain seq x y z
N MET A 1 16.37 -7.14 10.73
CA MET A 1 17.05 -6.99 9.42
C MET A 1 16.62 -5.72 8.68
N ALA A 2 15.39 -5.56 8.13
CA ALA A 2 15.05 -4.33 7.38
C ALA A 2 15.26 -3.03 8.19
N GLU A 3 14.88 -3.03 9.47
CA GLU A 3 15.13 -1.90 10.38
C GLU A 3 16.63 -1.66 10.62
N GLU A 4 17.42 -2.72 10.73
CA GLU A 4 18.87 -2.65 10.92
C GLU A 4 19.58 -2.16 9.66
N TYR A 5 19.09 -2.53 8.49
CA TYR A 5 19.54 -2.02 7.19
C TYR A 5 19.18 -0.55 6.96
N GLY A 6 18.32 0.03 7.81
CA GLY A 6 17.99 1.44 7.74
C GLY A 6 16.81 1.78 6.84
N PHE A 7 15.98 0.83 6.45
CA PHE A 7 14.72 1.10 5.77
C PHE A 7 13.75 1.84 6.70
N ASP A 8 12.97 2.77 6.13
CA ASP A 8 12.02 3.59 6.87
C ASP A 8 10.67 2.89 7.07
N HIS A 9 10.32 1.97 6.16
CA HIS A 9 9.07 1.22 6.21
C HIS A 9 9.23 -0.21 5.64
N ALA A 10 8.43 -1.13 6.17
CA ALA A 10 8.30 -2.49 5.67
C ALA A 10 6.82 -2.82 5.44
N TRP A 11 6.55 -3.54 4.37
CA TRP A 11 5.20 -3.84 3.91
C TRP A 11 5.01 -5.35 3.73
N THR A 12 3.77 -5.82 3.97
CA THR A 12 3.37 -7.17 3.57
C THR A 12 2.12 -7.14 2.72
N TYR A 13 2.03 -8.05 1.78
CA TYR A 13 0.81 -8.25 1.00
C TYR A 13 -0.33 -8.76 1.88
N ASP A 14 -1.54 -8.26 1.63
CA ASP A 14 -2.77 -8.71 2.28
C ASP A 14 -3.64 -9.46 1.27
N HIS A 15 -3.33 -10.73 1.09
CA HIS A 15 -4.00 -11.66 0.19
C HIS A 15 -4.24 -13.00 0.88
N VAL A 16 -5.27 -13.73 0.48
CA VAL A 16 -5.47 -15.15 0.87
C VAL A 16 -4.49 -16.05 0.11
N GLY A 17 -4.13 -15.65 -1.09
CA GLY A 17 -3.10 -16.27 -1.90
C GLY A 17 -2.76 -15.38 -3.09
N TRP A 18 -1.50 -15.40 -3.53
CA TRP A 18 -1.03 -14.44 -4.52
C TRP A 18 -0.35 -15.10 -5.71
N ARG A 19 -0.94 -14.96 -6.91
CA ARG A 19 -0.40 -15.39 -8.22
C ARG A 19 0.18 -16.80 -8.19
N SER A 20 1.45 -16.97 -8.59
CA SER A 20 2.19 -18.25 -8.60
C SER A 20 2.56 -18.77 -7.22
N LEU A 21 2.27 -18.02 -6.16
CA LEU A 21 2.59 -18.38 -4.77
C LEU A 21 1.38 -18.94 -4.00
N VAL A 22 0.25 -19.22 -4.65
CA VAL A 22 -0.97 -19.73 -3.98
C VAL A 22 -0.76 -21.10 -3.30
N ASP A 23 0.20 -21.90 -3.77
CA ASP A 23 0.55 -23.21 -3.19
C ASP A 23 1.79 -23.15 -2.28
N LYS A 24 2.31 -21.95 -2.01
CA LYS A 24 3.44 -21.73 -1.10
C LYS A 24 2.93 -21.25 0.27
N PRO A 25 3.72 -21.38 1.34
CA PRO A 25 3.37 -20.80 2.64
C PRO A 25 3.04 -19.31 2.51
N TRP A 26 1.82 -18.95 2.91
CA TRP A 26 1.30 -17.60 2.85
C TRP A 26 0.57 -17.28 4.14
N PHE A 27 1.06 -16.28 4.88
CA PHE A 27 0.51 -15.91 6.17
C PHE A 27 -0.32 -14.63 6.05
N ASP A 28 -1.38 -14.54 6.86
CA ASP A 28 -2.21 -13.34 6.93
C ASP A 28 -1.39 -12.11 7.37
N ALA A 29 -1.71 -10.96 6.79
CA ALA A 29 -0.97 -9.72 7.00
C ALA A 29 -1.04 -9.25 8.45
N VAL A 30 -2.20 -9.33 9.10
CA VAL A 30 -2.40 -8.80 10.46
C VAL A 30 -1.54 -9.54 11.48
N PRO A 31 -1.56 -10.90 11.58
CA PRO A 31 -0.67 -11.63 12.47
C PRO A 31 0.82 -11.40 12.15
N THR A 32 1.17 -11.34 10.86
CA THR A 32 2.55 -11.11 10.42
C THR A 32 3.07 -9.74 10.88
N LEU A 33 2.30 -8.69 10.67
CA LEU A 33 2.65 -7.33 11.09
C LEU A 33 2.65 -7.18 12.61
N THR A 34 1.74 -7.87 13.31
CA THR A 34 1.74 -7.91 14.79
C THR A 34 3.04 -8.51 15.31
N ALA A 35 3.46 -9.64 14.76
CA ALA A 35 4.75 -10.24 15.12
C ALA A 35 5.94 -9.33 14.81
N ALA A 36 5.94 -8.67 13.63
CA ALA A 36 6.97 -7.71 13.26
C ALA A 36 7.01 -6.51 14.22
N ALA A 37 5.86 -6.00 14.64
CA ALA A 37 5.76 -4.86 15.56
C ALA A 37 6.41 -5.15 16.92
N THR A 38 6.34 -6.40 17.40
CA THR A 38 6.92 -6.79 18.71
C THR A 38 8.45 -6.91 18.70
N VAL A 39 9.07 -7.04 17.53
CA VAL A 39 10.54 -7.23 17.37
C VAL A 39 11.23 -6.04 16.68
N THR A 40 10.50 -4.96 16.43
CA THR A 40 10.99 -3.71 15.84
C THR A 40 10.59 -2.52 16.70
N SER A 41 11.27 -1.39 16.56
CA SER A 41 11.04 -0.21 17.40
C SER A 41 10.94 1.12 16.64
N ARG A 42 11.37 1.19 15.38
CA ARG A 42 11.45 2.42 14.59
C ARG A 42 10.79 2.32 13.23
N ILE A 43 10.99 1.19 12.53
CA ILE A 43 10.48 0.99 11.17
C ILE A 43 8.96 1.06 11.16
N LYS A 44 8.40 1.77 10.20
CA LYS A 44 6.95 1.78 9.96
C LYS A 44 6.55 0.44 9.31
N LEU A 45 5.39 -0.06 9.68
CA LEU A 45 4.88 -1.34 9.22
C LEU A 45 3.57 -1.12 8.46
N GLY A 46 3.39 -1.76 7.32
CA GLY A 46 2.18 -1.53 6.54
C GLY A 46 1.67 -2.72 5.74
N THR A 47 0.42 -2.63 5.31
CA THR A 47 -0.18 -3.55 4.32
C THR A 47 0.00 -3.01 2.91
N LEU A 48 0.22 -3.88 1.91
CA LEU A 48 0.38 -3.46 0.50
C LEU A 48 -0.41 -4.37 -0.45
N VAL A 49 -1.70 -4.28 -0.56
CA VAL A 49 -2.61 -3.41 0.18
C VAL A 49 -3.79 -4.22 0.67
N SER A 50 -4.37 -3.83 1.78
CA SER A 50 -5.64 -4.41 2.25
C SER A 50 -6.80 -3.98 1.35
N SER A 51 -7.79 -4.85 1.20
CA SER A 51 -8.89 -4.58 0.26
C SER A 51 -10.25 -5.09 0.77
N PRO A 52 -11.35 -4.59 0.18
CA PRO A 52 -12.70 -5.06 0.48
C PRO A 52 -13.00 -6.50 0.08
N ASN A 53 -12.08 -7.20 -0.58
CA ASN A 53 -12.35 -8.52 -1.13
C ASN A 53 -12.72 -9.57 -0.07
N PHE A 54 -12.15 -9.46 1.13
CA PHE A 54 -12.38 -10.39 2.24
C PHE A 54 -12.39 -9.71 3.62
N ARG A 55 -12.40 -8.37 3.64
CA ARG A 55 -12.43 -7.60 4.89
C ARG A 55 -13.72 -6.80 4.99
N HIS A 56 -14.29 -6.75 6.19
CA HIS A 56 -15.43 -5.89 6.51
C HIS A 56 -14.93 -4.68 7.33
N PRO A 57 -15.30 -3.43 7.00
CA PRO A 57 -14.71 -2.23 7.62
C PRO A 57 -14.87 -2.20 9.16
N VAL A 58 -15.98 -2.69 9.70
CA VAL A 58 -16.20 -2.73 11.16
C VAL A 58 -15.22 -3.66 11.87
N HIS A 59 -15.04 -4.87 11.34
CA HIS A 59 -14.07 -5.81 11.92
C HIS A 59 -12.65 -5.33 11.67
N PHE A 60 -12.37 -4.86 10.48
CA PHE A 60 -11.03 -4.39 10.09
C PHE A 60 -10.58 -3.15 10.89
N ALA A 61 -11.49 -2.26 11.28
CA ALA A 61 -11.18 -1.16 12.19
C ALA A 61 -10.59 -1.63 13.52
N ARG A 62 -11.05 -2.79 14.04
CA ARG A 62 -10.50 -3.39 15.27
C ARG A 62 -9.08 -3.90 15.08
N GLU A 63 -8.82 -4.53 13.94
CA GLU A 63 -7.49 -5.02 13.56
C GLU A 63 -6.51 -3.86 13.39
N VAL A 64 -6.94 -2.80 12.67
CA VAL A 64 -6.16 -1.57 12.45
C VAL A 64 -5.79 -0.89 13.76
N THR A 65 -6.78 -0.74 14.68
CA THR A 65 -6.55 -0.15 15.99
C THR A 65 -5.57 -0.98 16.82
N ALA A 66 -5.70 -2.31 16.80
CA ALA A 66 -4.80 -3.20 17.53
C ALA A 66 -3.37 -3.16 16.99
N LEU A 67 -3.19 -3.12 15.64
CA LEU A 67 -1.87 -2.98 15.02
C LEU A 67 -1.23 -1.62 15.36
N ASP A 68 -2.01 -0.57 15.39
CA ASP A 68 -1.55 0.77 15.75
C ASP A 68 -1.04 0.80 17.21
N ASP A 69 -1.80 0.20 18.12
CA ASP A 69 -1.43 0.09 19.54
C ASP A 69 -0.16 -0.76 19.74
N VAL A 70 -0.13 -1.99 19.22
CA VAL A 70 1.01 -2.90 19.37
C VAL A 70 2.28 -2.34 18.71
N SER A 71 2.16 -1.56 17.65
CA SER A 71 3.29 -0.94 16.98
C SER A 71 3.71 0.40 17.58
N ASP A 72 3.01 0.91 18.60
CA ASP A 72 3.22 2.25 19.17
C ASP A 72 3.17 3.34 18.09
N GLY A 73 2.09 3.35 17.30
CA GLY A 73 1.83 4.36 16.27
C GLY A 73 2.73 4.27 15.02
N ARG A 74 3.32 3.10 14.73
CA ARG A 74 4.14 2.89 13.53
C ARG A 74 3.39 2.22 12.37
N PHE A 75 2.12 1.89 12.54
CA PHE A 75 1.34 1.23 11.50
C PHE A 75 0.90 2.22 10.41
N LEU A 76 1.01 1.80 9.15
CA LEU A 76 0.50 2.47 7.95
C LEU A 76 -0.53 1.54 7.28
N LEU A 77 -1.74 2.02 7.06
CA LEU A 77 -2.73 1.24 6.33
C LEU A 77 -2.60 1.47 4.82
N GLY A 78 -1.91 0.58 4.14
CA GLY A 78 -2.01 0.49 2.69
C GLY A 78 -3.34 -0.16 2.30
N THR A 79 -4.16 0.52 1.52
CA THR A 79 -5.49 0.05 1.13
C THR A 79 -5.81 0.32 -0.33
N GLY A 80 -6.63 -0.53 -0.95
CA GLY A 80 -6.97 -0.43 -2.36
C GLY A 80 -8.25 -1.19 -2.74
N SER A 81 -8.71 -1.02 -3.96
CA SER A 81 -9.97 -1.60 -4.42
C SER A 81 -9.97 -3.14 -4.56
N GLY A 82 -8.82 -3.77 -4.38
CA GLY A 82 -8.64 -5.20 -4.62
C GLY A 82 -8.60 -5.57 -6.10
N SER A 83 -8.22 -6.80 -6.38
CA SER A 83 -8.20 -7.39 -7.72
C SER A 83 -9.31 -8.43 -7.89
N GLN A 84 -9.52 -8.90 -9.13
CA GLN A 84 -10.43 -10.02 -9.45
C GLN A 84 -9.72 -11.38 -9.41
N GLY A 85 -8.63 -11.48 -8.65
CA GLY A 85 -7.76 -12.66 -8.63
C GLY A 85 -8.27 -13.79 -7.73
N PHE A 86 -7.31 -14.51 -7.17
CA PHE A 86 -7.53 -15.67 -6.31
C PHE A 86 -8.41 -15.36 -5.10
N ASP A 87 -8.20 -14.21 -4.44
CA ASP A 87 -8.94 -13.81 -3.24
C ASP A 87 -10.46 -13.81 -3.43
N VAL A 88 -10.94 -13.31 -4.58
CA VAL A 88 -12.39 -13.29 -4.87
C VAL A 88 -12.91 -14.72 -5.10
N ARG A 89 -12.16 -15.53 -5.85
CA ARG A 89 -12.60 -16.87 -6.22
C ARG A 89 -12.63 -17.84 -5.05
N VAL A 90 -11.64 -17.77 -4.16
CA VAL A 90 -11.55 -18.68 -3.00
C VAL A 90 -12.72 -18.52 -2.03
N PHE A 91 -13.33 -17.34 -1.96
CA PHE A 91 -14.55 -17.09 -1.20
C PHE A 91 -15.85 -17.37 -1.99
N GLY A 92 -15.75 -17.97 -3.17
CA GLY A 92 -16.92 -18.22 -4.02
C GLY A 92 -17.51 -16.97 -4.66
N GLY A 93 -16.81 -15.83 -4.59
CA GLY A 93 -17.24 -14.57 -5.16
C GLY A 93 -17.20 -14.58 -6.69
N GLN A 94 -18.10 -13.81 -7.30
CA GLN A 94 -18.11 -13.57 -8.73
C GLN A 94 -17.30 -12.32 -9.08
N PRO A 95 -16.65 -12.28 -10.25
CA PRO A 95 -15.99 -11.07 -10.74
C PRO A 95 -17.00 -9.92 -10.85
N VAL A 96 -16.62 -8.76 -10.30
CA VAL A 96 -17.41 -7.53 -10.40
C VAL A 96 -16.70 -6.51 -11.28
N SER A 97 -17.44 -5.58 -11.87
CA SER A 97 -16.85 -4.55 -12.74
C SER A 97 -15.81 -3.71 -11.98
N THR A 98 -14.90 -3.10 -12.72
CA THR A 98 -13.93 -2.16 -12.12
C THR A 98 -14.66 -0.99 -11.45
N SER A 99 -15.77 -0.52 -12.04
CA SER A 99 -16.60 0.53 -11.46
C SER A 99 -17.14 0.13 -10.08
N ASP A 100 -17.76 -1.05 -9.98
CA ASP A 100 -18.36 -1.53 -8.72
C ASP A 100 -17.28 -1.80 -7.66
N ARG A 101 -16.10 -2.30 -8.06
CA ARG A 101 -14.97 -2.47 -7.13
C ARG A 101 -14.52 -1.14 -6.53
N VAL A 102 -14.39 -0.10 -7.34
CA VAL A 102 -13.98 1.22 -6.86
C VAL A 102 -15.08 1.87 -6.01
N GLU A 103 -16.35 1.69 -6.38
CA GLU A 103 -17.47 2.18 -5.58
C GLU A 103 -17.54 1.50 -4.21
N ARG A 104 -17.40 0.17 -4.17
CA ARG A 104 -17.32 -0.60 -2.93
C ARG A 104 -16.11 -0.18 -2.09
N PHE A 105 -14.99 0.09 -2.72
CA PHE A 105 -13.78 0.56 -2.03
C PHE A 105 -13.97 1.96 -1.44
N ALA A 106 -14.62 2.86 -2.15
CA ALA A 106 -14.92 4.19 -1.63
C ALA A 106 -15.79 4.12 -0.37
N GLU A 107 -16.86 3.31 -0.41
CA GLU A 107 -17.74 3.10 0.75
C GLU A 107 -17.01 2.38 1.90
N PHE A 108 -16.20 1.37 1.60
CA PHE A 108 -15.34 0.70 2.58
C PHE A 108 -14.43 1.69 3.30
N THR A 109 -13.76 2.55 2.54
CA THR A 109 -12.80 3.52 3.09
C THR A 109 -13.51 4.59 3.90
N GLU A 110 -14.67 5.06 3.45
CA GLU A 110 -15.49 6.04 4.18
C GLU A 110 -15.97 5.48 5.52
N LEU A 111 -16.54 4.27 5.53
CA LEU A 111 -16.99 3.66 6.77
C LEU A 111 -15.83 3.37 7.72
N LEU A 112 -14.69 2.89 7.20
CA LEU A 112 -13.50 2.66 8.00
C LEU A 112 -12.95 3.96 8.61
N ASP A 113 -12.85 5.03 7.82
CA ASP A 113 -12.46 6.36 8.29
C ASP A 113 -13.37 6.86 9.41
N ASN A 114 -14.68 6.77 9.20
CA ASN A 114 -15.67 7.16 10.19
C ASN A 114 -15.52 6.40 11.52
N ILE A 115 -15.36 5.06 11.48
CA ILE A 115 -15.21 4.25 12.70
C ILE A 115 -13.90 4.58 13.43
N LEU A 116 -12.84 4.89 12.69
CA LEU A 116 -11.54 5.22 13.30
C LEU A 116 -11.45 6.65 13.84
N THR A 117 -12.38 7.54 13.46
CA THR A 117 -12.35 8.97 13.84
C THR A 117 -13.52 9.42 14.71
N THR A 118 -14.63 8.66 14.76
CA THR A 118 -15.87 9.02 15.44
C THR A 118 -16.22 7.99 16.51
N ASP A 119 -16.64 8.42 17.69
CA ASP A 119 -16.84 7.55 18.86
C ASP A 119 -17.98 6.52 18.70
N ASN A 120 -18.99 6.84 17.92
CA ASN A 120 -20.13 5.97 17.65
C ASN A 120 -20.65 6.20 16.23
N VAL A 121 -20.63 5.16 15.42
CA VAL A 121 -20.99 5.22 14.00
C VAL A 121 -22.13 4.27 13.69
N SER A 122 -23.23 4.80 13.16
CA SER A 122 -24.22 4.04 12.40
C SER A 122 -24.15 4.45 10.95
N PHE A 123 -24.13 3.49 10.05
CA PHE A 123 -23.93 3.68 8.62
C PHE A 123 -24.82 2.74 7.83
N GLU A 124 -25.46 3.22 6.79
CA GLU A 124 -26.23 2.42 5.84
C GLU A 124 -25.82 2.79 4.42
N GLY A 125 -25.09 1.88 3.77
CA GLY A 125 -24.58 2.07 2.41
C GLY A 125 -25.11 1.00 1.46
N LYS A 126 -24.59 1.02 0.24
CA LYS A 126 -24.91 0.03 -0.80
C LYS A 126 -24.23 -1.33 -0.53
N TYR A 127 -23.03 -1.31 0.03
CA TYR A 127 -22.19 -2.50 0.22
C TYR A 127 -22.03 -2.86 1.68
N TYR A 128 -22.08 -1.88 2.58
CA TYR A 128 -21.82 -2.08 4.02
C TYR A 128 -22.88 -1.37 4.86
N SER A 129 -23.13 -1.97 6.04
CA SER A 129 -23.89 -1.33 7.09
C SER A 129 -23.20 -1.50 8.42
N ALA A 130 -23.40 -0.57 9.35
CA ALA A 130 -22.95 -0.64 10.72
C ALA A 130 -24.00 -0.02 11.63
N VAL A 131 -24.18 -0.62 12.81
CA VAL A 131 -25.09 -0.10 13.83
C VAL A 131 -24.27 0.11 15.10
N GLU A 132 -24.20 1.36 15.55
CA GLU A 132 -23.50 1.74 16.79
C GLU A 132 -22.08 1.19 16.92
N ALA A 133 -21.30 1.16 15.81
CA ALA A 133 -19.91 0.76 15.85
C ALA A 133 -19.09 1.71 16.73
N ARG A 134 -18.29 1.16 17.63
CA ARG A 134 -17.53 1.92 18.65
C ARG A 134 -16.07 2.05 18.25
N ARG A 135 -15.54 3.27 18.41
CA ARG A 135 -14.11 3.58 18.20
C ARG A 135 -13.19 3.03 19.29
N SER A 136 -13.70 2.75 20.49
CA SER A 136 -12.90 2.40 21.68
C SER A 136 -12.06 1.12 21.48
N PRO A 137 -10.72 1.14 21.78
CA PRO A 137 -9.96 2.21 22.43
C PRO A 137 -9.58 3.40 21.53
N GLY A 138 -9.68 3.30 20.22
CA GLY A 138 -9.20 4.29 19.25
C GLY A 138 -7.75 4.04 18.85
N CYS A 139 -7.25 4.83 17.89
CA CYS A 139 -5.86 4.77 17.42
C CYS A 139 -4.93 5.54 18.35
N VAL A 140 -3.68 5.12 18.42
CA VAL A 140 -2.56 5.89 19.00
C VAL A 140 -2.27 7.10 18.14
N GLN A 141 -2.26 6.91 16.83
CA GLN A 141 -2.06 7.97 15.85
C GLN A 141 -3.30 8.87 15.71
N THR A 142 -3.10 10.18 15.56
CA THR A 142 -4.18 11.17 15.47
C THR A 142 -4.23 11.79 14.07
N PRO A 143 -5.42 11.95 13.45
CA PRO A 143 -6.76 11.56 13.96
C PRO A 143 -7.03 10.06 13.92
N ARG A 144 -6.25 9.29 13.15
CA ARG A 144 -6.24 7.83 13.00
C ARG A 144 -4.96 7.38 12.30
N VAL A 145 -4.79 6.08 12.13
CA VAL A 145 -3.74 5.47 11.30
C VAL A 145 -3.70 6.13 9.91
N PRO A 146 -2.52 6.52 9.38
CA PRO A 146 -2.40 7.06 8.03
C PRO A 146 -2.78 6.03 6.97
N PHE A 147 -3.63 6.45 6.02
CA PHE A 147 -4.00 5.63 4.87
C PHE A 147 -3.08 5.92 3.69
N VAL A 148 -2.41 4.89 3.16
CA VAL A 148 -1.69 4.93 1.89
C VAL A 148 -2.55 4.22 0.85
N VAL A 149 -3.18 5.00 -0.03
CA VAL A 149 -4.22 4.49 -0.94
C VAL A 149 -3.62 4.10 -2.27
N ALA A 150 -3.82 2.84 -2.66
CA ALA A 150 -3.42 2.34 -3.97
C ALA A 150 -4.45 2.73 -5.04
N ALA A 151 -4.00 3.49 -6.04
CA ALA A 151 -4.88 3.98 -7.10
C ALA A 151 -4.14 4.16 -8.42
N GLU A 152 -4.75 3.68 -9.52
CA GLU A 152 -4.23 3.80 -10.90
C GLU A 152 -5.18 4.60 -11.82
N GLY A 153 -6.44 4.72 -11.48
CA GLY A 153 -7.44 5.42 -12.27
C GLY A 153 -8.07 6.59 -11.53
N THR A 154 -8.59 7.58 -12.24
CA THR A 154 -9.14 8.84 -11.71
C THR A 154 -10.13 8.62 -10.56
N ARG A 155 -11.05 7.64 -10.66
CA ARG A 155 -12.02 7.37 -9.58
C ARG A 155 -11.36 6.87 -8.30
N SER A 156 -10.40 5.95 -8.39
CA SER A 156 -9.65 5.47 -7.21
C SER A 156 -8.69 6.53 -6.68
N MET A 157 -8.13 7.37 -7.55
CA MET A 157 -7.36 8.56 -7.16
C MET A 157 -8.23 9.56 -6.39
N GLY A 158 -9.52 9.69 -6.71
CA GLY A 158 -10.47 10.46 -5.91
C GLY A 158 -10.62 9.94 -4.48
N VAL A 159 -10.60 8.61 -4.26
CA VAL A 159 -10.58 8.03 -2.91
C VAL A 159 -9.27 8.39 -2.19
N ALA A 160 -8.13 8.30 -2.89
CA ALA A 160 -6.84 8.70 -2.36
C ALA A 160 -6.79 10.20 -2.01
N ALA A 161 -7.36 11.05 -2.86
CA ALA A 161 -7.45 12.49 -2.61
C ALA A 161 -8.35 12.83 -1.42
N ARG A 162 -9.46 12.11 -1.22
CA ARG A 162 -10.39 12.35 -0.12
C ARG A 162 -9.89 11.82 1.22
N PHE A 163 -9.37 10.59 1.28
CA PHE A 163 -9.09 9.88 2.52
C PHE A 163 -7.59 9.59 2.75
N GLY A 164 -6.77 9.60 1.68
CA GLY A 164 -5.37 9.20 1.75
C GLY A 164 -4.48 10.23 2.44
N ASN A 165 -3.59 9.74 3.31
CA ASN A 165 -2.44 10.48 3.81
C ASN A 165 -1.25 10.32 2.85
N GLY A 166 -1.28 9.30 2.00
CA GLY A 166 -0.34 9.03 0.91
C GLY A 166 -1.02 8.28 -0.23
N TRP A 167 -0.36 8.23 -1.36
CA TRP A 167 -0.77 7.50 -2.55
C TRP A 167 0.31 6.50 -2.96
N VAL A 168 -0.08 5.28 -3.32
CA VAL A 168 0.82 4.28 -3.88
C VAL A 168 0.36 3.84 -5.26
N THR A 169 1.32 3.70 -6.17
CA THR A 169 1.09 3.22 -7.54
C THR A 169 2.09 2.15 -7.94
N THR A 170 1.67 1.31 -8.87
CA THR A 170 2.51 0.33 -9.57
C THR A 170 2.97 0.83 -10.94
N GLY A 171 2.41 1.92 -11.43
CA GLY A 171 2.59 2.39 -12.80
C GLY A 171 1.94 1.48 -13.85
N ARG A 172 1.14 0.49 -13.42
CA ARG A 172 0.47 -0.44 -14.33
C ARG A 172 -1.03 -0.14 -14.36
N PRO A 173 -1.60 0.14 -15.54
CA PRO A 173 -3.04 0.05 -15.70
C PRO A 173 -3.51 -1.36 -15.32
N SER A 174 -4.65 -1.46 -14.63
CA SER A 174 -5.18 -2.74 -14.13
C SER A 174 -5.28 -3.78 -15.25
N GLY A 175 -4.57 -4.91 -15.10
CA GLY A 175 -4.63 -6.02 -16.04
C GLY A 175 -3.63 -5.98 -17.21
N THR A 176 -2.71 -5.01 -17.25
CA THR A 176 -1.67 -4.94 -18.29
C THR A 176 -0.32 -5.43 -17.76
N GLU A 177 0.39 -6.22 -18.57
CA GLU A 177 1.82 -6.44 -18.42
C GLU A 177 2.56 -5.31 -19.13
N VAL A 178 3.54 -4.73 -18.46
CA VAL A 178 4.43 -3.72 -19.05
C VAL A 178 5.66 -4.44 -19.55
N ALA A 179 5.80 -4.50 -20.87
CA ALA A 179 6.91 -5.21 -21.52
C ALA A 179 8.18 -4.36 -21.66
N ASP A 180 8.07 -3.03 -21.56
CA ASP A 180 9.14 -2.06 -21.80
C ASP A 180 9.29 -1.08 -20.63
N GLY A 181 10.54 -0.88 -20.19
CA GLY A 181 10.87 0.03 -19.08
C GLY A 181 10.51 1.49 -19.36
N GLU A 182 10.73 1.98 -20.58
CA GLU A 182 10.39 3.36 -20.95
C GLU A 182 8.87 3.58 -21.01
N GLN A 183 8.10 2.57 -21.40
CA GLN A 183 6.64 2.61 -21.35
C GLN A 183 6.16 2.67 -19.87
N TRP A 184 6.80 1.94 -18.99
CA TRP A 184 6.47 1.98 -17.56
C TRP A 184 6.73 3.37 -16.95
N TRP A 185 7.87 3.99 -17.25
CA TRP A 185 8.19 5.33 -16.77
C TRP A 185 7.25 6.40 -17.35
N ARG A 186 6.83 6.27 -18.60
CA ARG A 186 5.77 7.14 -19.16
C ARG A 186 4.46 6.98 -18.42
N SER A 187 4.04 5.73 -18.16
CA SER A 187 2.81 5.46 -17.41
C SER A 187 2.87 6.01 -15.97
N LEU A 188 4.02 5.96 -15.31
CA LEU A 188 4.22 6.59 -14.01
C LEU A 188 4.07 8.11 -14.08
N ARG A 189 4.64 8.75 -15.08
CA ARG A 189 4.49 10.20 -15.31
C ARG A 189 3.03 10.57 -15.50
N ASP A 190 2.34 9.90 -16.43
CA ASP A 190 0.93 10.14 -16.70
C ASP A 190 0.06 9.94 -15.43
N ASN A 191 0.41 8.97 -14.59
CA ASN A 191 -0.29 8.72 -13.33
C ASN A 191 -0.01 9.81 -12.30
N THR A 192 1.23 10.30 -12.19
CA THR A 192 1.56 11.40 -11.25
C THR A 192 0.87 12.70 -11.66
N GLU A 193 0.89 13.07 -12.93
CA GLU A 193 0.20 14.24 -13.47
C GLU A 193 -1.32 14.16 -13.21
N ARG A 194 -1.93 13.01 -13.53
CA ARG A 194 -3.36 12.79 -13.27
C ARG A 194 -3.70 12.86 -11.78
N PHE A 195 -2.85 12.32 -10.91
CA PHE A 195 -3.08 12.38 -9.48
C PHE A 195 -2.98 13.82 -8.95
N GLU A 196 -2.08 14.64 -9.48
CA GLU A 196 -1.99 16.06 -9.16
C GLU A 196 -3.26 16.82 -9.52
N GLU A 197 -3.80 16.58 -10.72
CA GLU A 197 -5.08 17.16 -11.15
C GLU A 197 -6.20 16.79 -10.17
N VAL A 198 -6.32 15.50 -9.83
CA VAL A 198 -7.33 15.02 -8.88
C VAL A 198 -7.16 15.63 -7.49
N LEU A 199 -5.92 15.80 -7.01
CA LEU A 199 -5.66 16.47 -5.74
C LEU A 199 -6.13 17.93 -5.75
N LEU A 200 -5.86 18.67 -6.83
CA LEU A 200 -6.31 20.05 -7.00
C LEU A 200 -7.84 20.17 -7.03
N GLU A 201 -8.54 19.25 -7.73
CA GLU A 201 -10.01 19.18 -7.74
C GLU A 201 -10.58 18.95 -6.32
N HIS A 202 -9.83 18.29 -5.44
CA HIS A 202 -10.19 18.07 -4.03
C HIS A 202 -9.63 19.14 -3.07
N GLY A 203 -9.10 20.23 -3.59
CA GLY A 203 -8.55 21.34 -2.79
C GLY A 203 -7.27 21.00 -2.03
N ARG A 204 -6.53 19.96 -2.45
CA ARG A 204 -5.27 19.55 -1.82
C ARG A 204 -4.05 20.05 -2.60
N VAL A 205 -2.97 20.32 -1.88
CA VAL A 205 -1.69 20.73 -2.47
C VAL A 205 -0.90 19.47 -2.87
N PRO A 206 -0.63 19.23 -4.17
CA PRO A 206 0.01 18.00 -4.65
C PRO A 206 1.33 17.66 -3.97
N GLY A 207 2.23 18.63 -3.81
CA GLY A 207 3.54 18.43 -3.19
C GLY A 207 3.53 18.14 -1.67
N ARG A 208 2.36 18.09 -1.03
CA ARG A 208 2.21 17.75 0.39
C ARG A 208 1.70 16.33 0.63
N VAL A 209 1.44 15.58 -0.42
CA VAL A 209 0.94 14.20 -0.31
C VAL A 209 2.07 13.25 -0.66
N PRO A 210 2.55 12.44 0.29
CA PRO A 210 3.55 11.41 0.05
C PRO A 210 3.13 10.46 -1.08
N ARG A 211 4.09 10.12 -1.94
CA ARG A 211 3.89 9.27 -3.11
C ARG A 211 4.82 8.07 -3.04
N TYR A 212 4.23 6.91 -2.99
CA TYR A 212 4.92 5.63 -2.88
C TYR A 212 4.94 4.94 -4.23
N LEU A 213 6.13 4.56 -4.70
CA LEU A 213 6.30 3.74 -5.88
C LEU A 213 6.54 2.28 -5.48
N ASN A 214 5.65 1.36 -5.91
CA ASN A 214 5.96 -0.06 -5.87
C ASN A 214 6.83 -0.40 -7.09
N ALA A 215 8.16 -0.35 -6.92
CA ALA A 215 9.12 -0.38 -8.00
C ALA A 215 9.16 -1.70 -8.74
N ASP A 216 8.96 -2.82 -8.04
CA ASP A 216 9.03 -4.16 -8.65
C ASP A 216 7.74 -4.55 -9.41
N ALA A 217 6.84 -3.62 -9.58
CA ALA A 217 5.83 -3.69 -10.62
C ALA A 217 6.41 -3.35 -12.01
N GLY A 218 7.56 -2.70 -12.08
CA GLY A 218 8.31 -2.48 -13.32
C GLY A 218 8.84 -3.77 -13.95
N PRO A 219 9.39 -3.70 -15.17
CA PRO A 219 9.86 -4.88 -15.90
C PRO A 219 11.19 -5.44 -15.37
N THR A 220 11.96 -4.62 -14.66
CA THR A 220 13.26 -5.01 -14.09
C THR A 220 13.18 -5.00 -12.57
N TYR A 221 13.67 -6.06 -11.94
CA TYR A 221 13.72 -6.14 -10.48
C TYR A 221 14.62 -5.04 -9.90
N SER A 222 14.10 -4.28 -8.95
CA SER A 222 14.75 -3.08 -8.41
C SER A 222 16.13 -3.35 -7.81
N LEU A 223 16.33 -4.50 -7.17
CA LEU A 223 17.60 -4.93 -6.59
C LEU A 223 18.39 -5.87 -7.51
N SER A 224 18.27 -5.72 -8.83
CA SER A 224 19.10 -6.44 -9.80
C SER A 224 20.57 -6.03 -9.73
N SER A 225 20.86 -4.75 -9.45
CA SER A 225 22.18 -4.22 -9.10
C SER A 225 22.05 -2.91 -8.31
N VAL A 226 23.12 -2.46 -7.67
CA VAL A 226 23.19 -1.19 -6.93
C VAL A 226 23.03 0.01 -7.88
N GLU A 227 23.65 -0.07 -9.08
CA GLU A 227 23.54 0.98 -10.10
C GLU A 227 22.09 1.13 -10.59
N HIS A 228 21.42 0.01 -10.86
CA HIS A 228 20.02 0.02 -11.26
C HIS A 228 19.13 0.63 -10.16
N PHE A 229 19.38 0.28 -8.91
CA PHE A 229 18.66 0.86 -7.78
C PHE A 229 18.87 2.38 -7.65
N ARG A 230 20.10 2.88 -7.85
CA ARG A 230 20.40 4.31 -7.84
C ARG A 230 19.70 5.05 -8.99
N ASP A 231 19.72 4.49 -10.21
CA ASP A 231 19.01 5.06 -11.38
C ASP A 231 17.49 5.13 -11.11
N LEU A 232 16.93 4.03 -10.60
CA LEU A 232 15.51 3.95 -10.23
C LEU A 232 15.13 5.02 -9.21
N LEU A 233 15.91 5.22 -8.15
CA LEU A 233 15.67 6.27 -7.15
C LEU A 233 15.74 7.67 -7.76
N GLY A 234 16.73 7.92 -8.63
CA GLY A 234 16.87 9.20 -9.34
C GLY A 234 15.63 9.51 -10.18
N ARG A 235 15.25 8.59 -11.06
CA ARG A 235 14.07 8.74 -11.92
C ARG A 235 12.75 8.85 -11.15
N ALA A 236 12.59 8.06 -10.07
CA ALA A 236 11.44 8.16 -9.19
C ALA A 236 11.35 9.55 -8.52
N GLY A 237 12.47 10.06 -8.02
CA GLY A 237 12.56 11.40 -7.44
C GLY A 237 12.20 12.51 -8.43
N GLU A 238 12.65 12.42 -9.69
CA GLU A 238 12.29 13.36 -10.76
C GLU A 238 10.77 13.39 -11.06
N LEU A 239 10.07 12.27 -10.83
CA LEU A 239 8.62 12.18 -10.93
C LEU A 239 7.89 12.57 -9.64
N GLY A 240 8.62 12.99 -8.60
CA GLY A 240 8.06 13.44 -7.33
C GLY A 240 7.61 12.31 -6.40
N PHE A 241 8.11 11.09 -6.58
CA PHE A 241 7.95 10.05 -5.59
C PHE A 241 8.80 10.35 -4.36
N THR A 242 8.19 10.24 -3.18
CA THR A 242 8.84 10.47 -1.89
C THR A 242 9.40 9.19 -1.30
N ASP A 243 8.80 8.05 -1.66
CA ASP A 243 9.08 6.73 -1.12
C ASP A 243 9.11 5.68 -2.23
N VAL A 244 10.04 4.73 -2.12
CA VAL A 244 10.16 3.60 -3.04
C VAL A 244 10.04 2.31 -2.25
N ILE A 245 9.15 1.43 -2.68
CA ILE A 245 8.92 0.11 -2.09
C ILE A 245 9.53 -0.93 -3.01
N VAL A 246 10.42 -1.75 -2.46
CA VAL A 246 11.11 -2.85 -3.15
C VAL A 246 10.82 -4.18 -2.45
N HIS A 247 10.91 -5.28 -3.19
CA HIS A 247 10.73 -6.60 -2.60
C HIS A 247 12.05 -7.15 -2.07
N TRP A 248 11.96 -7.88 -0.98
CA TRP A 248 13.10 -8.65 -0.47
C TRP A 248 13.54 -9.67 -1.53
N PRO A 249 14.86 -9.79 -1.79
CA PRO A 249 15.36 -10.74 -2.77
C PRO A 249 15.00 -12.18 -2.39
N ARG A 250 14.63 -12.97 -3.37
CA ARG A 250 14.26 -14.38 -3.24
C ARG A 250 15.23 -15.25 -4.04
N GLN A 251 15.26 -16.53 -3.71
CA GLN A 251 16.03 -17.51 -4.47
C GLN A 251 15.35 -17.92 -5.80
N GLU A 252 14.06 -17.68 -5.92
CA GLU A 252 13.22 -18.03 -7.07
C GLU A 252 12.31 -16.85 -7.46
N ALA A 253 11.87 -16.85 -8.71
CA ALA A 253 10.86 -15.89 -9.18
C ALA A 253 9.53 -16.00 -8.37
N PRO A 254 8.77 -14.92 -8.24
CA PRO A 254 9.15 -13.54 -8.61
C PRO A 254 10.17 -12.95 -7.62
N PHE A 255 10.87 -11.91 -8.05
CA PHE A 255 11.86 -11.16 -7.25
C PHE A 255 13.13 -11.96 -6.94
N GLU A 256 13.55 -12.81 -7.91
CA GLU A 256 14.84 -13.49 -7.82
C GLU A 256 15.97 -12.47 -7.80
N GLY A 257 16.84 -12.58 -6.78
CA GLY A 257 17.94 -11.65 -6.58
C GLY A 257 18.90 -12.12 -5.49
N ARG A 258 20.02 -11.41 -5.39
CA ARG A 258 21.07 -11.70 -4.41
C ARG A 258 20.91 -10.80 -3.19
N GLU A 259 20.95 -11.39 -2.01
CA GLU A 259 20.89 -10.66 -0.75
C GLU A 259 22.08 -9.69 -0.58
N SER A 260 23.25 -10.02 -1.16
CA SER A 260 24.41 -9.12 -1.18
C SER A 260 24.14 -7.76 -1.84
N VAL A 261 23.29 -7.70 -2.89
CA VAL A 261 22.92 -6.43 -3.50
C VAL A 261 22.07 -5.58 -2.53
N LEU A 262 21.18 -6.21 -1.77
CA LEU A 262 20.41 -5.52 -0.73
C LEU A 262 21.32 -4.98 0.39
N GLU A 263 22.34 -5.76 0.81
CA GLU A 263 23.32 -5.35 1.81
C GLU A 263 24.18 -4.17 1.32
N GLU A 264 24.64 -4.21 0.07
CA GLU A 264 25.34 -3.09 -0.58
C GLU A 264 24.47 -1.85 -0.67
N VAL A 265 23.20 -1.97 -1.08
CA VAL A 265 22.23 -0.86 -1.08
C VAL A 265 22.06 -0.29 0.32
N ALA A 266 21.91 -1.13 1.34
CA ALA A 266 21.75 -0.70 2.72
C ALA A 266 22.95 0.07 3.26
N SER A 267 24.17 -0.35 2.88
CA SER A 267 25.42 0.28 3.36
C SER A 267 25.86 1.49 2.55
N GLU A 268 25.61 1.52 1.23
CA GLU A 268 26.17 2.54 0.34
C GLU A 268 25.14 3.57 -0.16
N VAL A 269 23.85 3.23 -0.18
CA VAL A 269 22.81 4.08 -0.79
C VAL A 269 21.90 4.69 0.27
N LEU A 270 21.34 3.88 1.17
CA LEU A 270 20.36 4.35 2.15
C LEU A 270 20.89 5.45 3.09
N PRO A 271 22.16 5.44 3.56
CA PRO A 271 22.66 6.51 4.41
C PRO A 271 22.60 7.89 3.74
N GLY A 272 22.93 7.97 2.45
CA GLY A 272 22.90 9.23 1.68
C GLY A 272 21.50 9.77 1.37
N LEU A 273 20.44 8.97 1.55
CA LEU A 273 19.05 9.44 1.41
C LEU A 273 18.55 10.18 2.65
N LYS A 274 19.10 9.89 3.82
CA LYS A 274 18.71 10.49 5.11
C LYS A 274 19.34 11.86 5.34
N GLU A 275 20.34 12.23 4.55
CA GLU A 275 21.04 13.51 4.65
C GLU A 275 20.43 14.62 3.75
N ARG A 276 19.39 14.29 2.95
CA ARG A 276 18.68 15.18 2.04
C ARG A 276 17.34 15.62 2.62
#